data_0fdadc844cfa5c3b75d7a36c9fcda6cc
#
_entry.id   0fdadc844cfa5c3b75d7a36c9fcda6cc
#
_cell.length_a   1.000
_cell.length_b   1.000
_cell.length_c   1.000
_cell.angle_alpha   90.00
_cell.angle_beta   90.00
_cell.angle_gamma   90.00
#
_symmetry.space_group_name_H-M   'P 1'
#
loop_
_entity.id
_entity.type
_entity.pdbx_description
1 polymer ?
#
loop_
_entity_poly.entity_id
_entity_poly.type
_entity_poly.pdbx_seq_one_letter_code
_entity_poly.pdbx_strand_id
1 'polypeptide(L)'
;DLLVQAESGLCSITGSPNEPSKVGISIADMGTGMNAYSAILEALLERESNGIGKALEITMFDTVAEWMSVPLLHYEHANIETKRHGMAHSSIYPYRPYSCLDGDVLIAVQNNDQWKIFCDIVLSKPMLADNKLYKDNASRVANRILLDQEIDKVFKGLTSKALKELLKKSGIAFGQINTVKELSTHLALKKQVIEINKKKITTPASPLVKENGGVKRLPKIGEHNSKINDEFSRENPSG
;
A
#
# COMPACT_ATOMS: atom_id res chain seq x y z
N ASP A 1 -10.13 -5.66 -13.35
CA ASP A 1 -9.33 -5.63 -12.12
C ASP A 1 -9.35 -6.97 -11.37
N LEU A 2 -10.51 -7.44 -10.87
CA LEU A 2 -10.58 -8.64 -10.03
C LEU A 2 -10.05 -9.90 -10.71
N LEU A 3 -10.35 -10.11 -11.98
CA LEU A 3 -9.84 -11.27 -12.74
C LEU A 3 -8.31 -11.23 -12.84
N VAL A 4 -7.75 -10.06 -13.08
CA VAL A 4 -6.28 -9.89 -13.12
C VAL A 4 -5.64 -10.12 -11.74
N GLN A 5 -6.25 -9.62 -10.66
CA GLN A 5 -5.76 -9.93 -9.31
C GLN A 5 -5.76 -11.44 -9.02
N ALA A 6 -6.75 -12.16 -9.53
CA ALA A 6 -6.85 -13.62 -9.36
C ALA A 6 -5.81 -14.36 -10.22
N GLU A 7 -5.75 -14.07 -11.51
CA GLU A 7 -4.86 -14.74 -12.48
C GLU A 7 -3.36 -14.47 -12.22
N SER A 8 -3.01 -13.27 -11.74
CA SER A 8 -1.62 -12.92 -11.38
C SER A 8 -1.15 -13.51 -10.05
N GLY A 9 -2.02 -14.20 -9.31
CA GLY A 9 -1.69 -14.78 -8.02
C GLY A 9 -1.78 -13.81 -6.82
N LEU A 10 -2.11 -12.52 -7.02
CA LEU A 10 -2.20 -11.55 -5.93
C LEU A 10 -3.23 -11.96 -4.87
N CYS A 11 -4.38 -12.51 -5.28
CA CYS A 11 -5.39 -13.03 -4.35
C CYS A 11 -4.88 -14.23 -3.52
N SER A 12 -3.92 -15.01 -4.05
CA SER A 12 -3.42 -16.19 -3.36
C SER A 12 -2.59 -15.85 -2.12
N ILE A 13 -1.96 -14.67 -2.08
CA ILE A 13 -1.13 -14.19 -0.97
C ILE A 13 -1.84 -13.15 -0.10
N THR A 14 -3.04 -12.69 -0.52
CA THR A 14 -3.86 -11.69 0.17
C THR A 14 -5.02 -12.38 0.91
N GLY A 15 -5.34 -11.92 2.12
CA GLY A 15 -6.43 -12.45 2.94
C GLY A 15 -5.98 -13.16 4.21
N SER A 16 -6.94 -13.81 4.87
CA SER A 16 -6.67 -14.61 6.08
C SER A 16 -5.95 -15.92 5.74
N PRO A 17 -5.33 -16.59 6.71
CA PRO A 17 -4.71 -17.90 6.47
C PRO A 17 -5.67 -18.92 5.81
N ASN A 18 -6.94 -18.85 6.13
CA ASN A 18 -7.96 -19.81 5.68
C ASN A 18 -8.71 -19.36 4.43
N GLU A 19 -8.68 -18.07 4.08
CA GLU A 19 -9.50 -17.53 3.01
C GLU A 19 -8.73 -16.49 2.18
N PRO A 20 -8.60 -16.69 0.84
CA PRO A 20 -8.03 -15.70 -0.06
C PRO A 20 -8.93 -14.47 -0.15
N SER A 21 -8.33 -13.32 -0.44
CA SER A 21 -9.07 -12.07 -0.58
C SER A 21 -8.47 -11.23 -1.70
N LYS A 22 -9.30 -10.36 -2.30
CA LYS A 22 -8.81 -9.33 -3.20
C LYS A 22 -8.39 -8.08 -2.42
N VAL A 23 -7.60 -7.21 -3.04
CA VAL A 23 -7.43 -5.84 -2.57
C VAL A 23 -8.75 -5.08 -2.72
N GLY A 24 -9.16 -4.31 -1.71
CA GLY A 24 -10.49 -3.68 -1.63
C GLY A 24 -10.77 -2.55 -2.62
N ILE A 25 -9.76 -2.12 -3.38
CA ILE A 25 -9.85 -1.12 -4.44
C ILE A 25 -9.45 -1.75 -5.78
N SER A 26 -9.68 -1.06 -6.91
CA SER A 26 -9.25 -1.49 -8.25
C SER A 26 -7.74 -1.29 -8.42
N ILE A 27 -6.95 -2.08 -7.70
CA ILE A 27 -5.50 -1.88 -7.60
C ILE A 27 -4.77 -2.17 -8.93
N ALA A 28 -5.25 -3.14 -9.71
CA ALA A 28 -4.67 -3.46 -11.02
C ALA A 28 -4.92 -2.32 -12.02
N ASP A 29 -6.14 -1.77 -12.07
CA ASP A 29 -6.48 -0.60 -12.90
C ASP A 29 -5.60 0.60 -12.53
N MET A 30 -5.51 0.91 -11.24
CA MET A 30 -4.75 2.05 -10.75
C MET A 30 -3.26 1.93 -11.04
N GLY A 31 -2.68 0.75 -10.81
CA GLY A 31 -1.28 0.48 -11.09
C GLY A 31 -0.94 0.55 -12.58
N THR A 32 -1.80 0.00 -13.41
CA THR A 32 -1.65 0.09 -14.88
C THR A 32 -1.70 1.53 -15.35
N GLY A 33 -2.62 2.34 -14.81
CA GLY A 33 -2.67 3.77 -15.10
C GLY A 33 -1.39 4.52 -14.69
N MET A 34 -0.78 4.16 -13.55
CA MET A 34 0.49 4.74 -13.13
C MET A 34 1.66 4.31 -14.03
N ASN A 35 1.73 3.04 -14.43
CA ASN A 35 2.73 2.55 -15.38
C ASN A 35 2.56 3.19 -16.77
N ALA A 36 1.31 3.35 -17.23
CA ALA A 36 1.02 4.04 -18.50
C ALA A 36 1.49 5.50 -18.44
N TYR A 37 1.26 6.22 -17.34
CA TYR A 37 1.76 7.58 -17.16
C TYR A 37 3.29 7.65 -17.25
N SER A 38 4.00 6.73 -16.60
CA SER A 38 5.47 6.67 -16.63
C SER A 38 5.99 6.35 -18.03
N ALA A 39 5.41 5.37 -18.71
CA ALA A 39 5.78 4.99 -20.06
C ALA A 39 5.53 6.10 -21.09
N ILE A 40 4.44 6.88 -20.94
CA ILE A 40 4.18 8.04 -21.80
C ILE A 40 5.24 9.12 -21.59
N LEU A 41 5.63 9.41 -20.34
CA LEU A 41 6.69 10.39 -20.06
C LEU A 41 8.03 9.95 -20.67
N GLU A 42 8.39 8.69 -20.52
CA GLU A 42 9.60 8.12 -21.12
C GLU A 42 9.57 8.24 -22.64
N ALA A 43 8.46 7.87 -23.29
CA ALA A 43 8.31 7.98 -24.74
C ALA A 43 8.36 9.44 -25.24
N LEU A 44 7.86 10.39 -24.47
CA LEU A 44 7.96 11.82 -24.80
C LEU A 44 9.40 12.33 -24.70
N LEU A 45 10.16 11.91 -23.69
CA LEU A 45 11.59 12.24 -23.56
C LEU A 45 12.42 11.65 -24.70
N GLU A 46 12.18 10.39 -25.06
CA GLU A 46 12.84 9.76 -26.21
C GLU A 46 12.50 10.50 -27.52
N ARG A 47 11.23 10.84 -27.73
CA ARG A 47 10.79 11.60 -28.91
C ARG A 47 11.46 12.99 -28.98
N GLU A 48 11.66 13.64 -27.86
CA GLU A 48 12.36 14.94 -27.83
C GLU A 48 13.81 14.81 -28.32
N SER A 49 14.46 13.68 -28.04
CA SER A 49 15.85 13.43 -28.46
C SER A 49 16.01 12.93 -29.90
N ASN A 50 15.07 12.09 -30.40
CA ASN A 50 15.22 11.41 -31.70
C ASN A 50 14.14 11.77 -32.74
N GLY A 51 13.12 12.56 -32.36
CA GLY A 51 12.01 12.96 -33.23
C GLY A 51 10.99 11.85 -33.54
N ILE A 52 11.14 10.65 -32.97
CA ILE A 52 10.34 9.47 -33.33
C ILE A 52 9.34 9.15 -32.22
N GLY A 53 8.04 9.11 -32.56
CA GLY A 53 7.00 8.60 -31.68
C GLY A 53 6.95 7.07 -31.67
N LYS A 54 6.43 6.48 -30.60
CA LYS A 54 6.23 5.04 -30.49
C LYS A 54 4.83 4.68 -29.98
N ALA A 55 4.34 3.52 -30.37
CA ALA A 55 3.17 2.90 -29.75
C ALA A 55 3.57 2.29 -28.41
N LEU A 56 2.68 2.42 -27.43
CA LEU A 56 2.86 1.88 -26.07
C LEU A 56 1.77 0.87 -25.79
N GLU A 57 2.15 -0.28 -25.28
CA GLU A 57 1.25 -1.31 -24.77
C GLU A 57 1.61 -1.62 -23.33
N ILE A 58 0.70 -1.34 -22.42
CA ILE A 58 0.86 -1.58 -20.98
C ILE A 58 -0.30 -2.47 -20.53
N THR A 59 0.00 -3.70 -20.12
CA THR A 59 -1.02 -4.63 -19.70
C THR A 59 -1.25 -4.60 -18.19
N MET A 60 -2.49 -4.87 -17.78
CA MET A 60 -2.82 -5.00 -16.36
C MET A 60 -2.14 -6.22 -15.74
N PHE A 61 -2.01 -7.31 -16.52
CA PHE A 61 -1.40 -8.53 -16.02
C PHE A 61 0.09 -8.32 -15.73
N ASP A 62 0.85 -7.74 -16.66
CA ASP A 62 2.28 -7.49 -16.47
C ASP A 62 2.54 -6.55 -15.29
N THR A 63 1.68 -5.53 -15.12
CA THR A 63 1.75 -4.60 -13.98
C THR A 63 1.63 -5.34 -12.64
N VAL A 64 0.66 -6.22 -12.49
CA VAL A 64 0.48 -6.95 -11.23
C VAL A 64 1.49 -8.07 -11.08
N ALA A 65 1.89 -8.72 -12.17
CA ALA A 65 2.94 -9.74 -12.18
C ALA A 65 4.30 -9.17 -11.72
N GLU A 66 4.64 -7.94 -12.12
CA GLU A 66 5.83 -7.25 -11.63
C GLU A 66 5.80 -7.06 -10.10
N TRP A 67 4.65 -6.70 -9.53
CA TRP A 67 4.50 -6.58 -8.07
C TRP A 67 4.58 -7.92 -7.35
N MET A 68 4.29 -9.03 -8.05
CA MET A 68 4.45 -10.39 -7.54
C MET A 68 5.89 -10.93 -7.63
N SER A 69 6.87 -10.11 -8.05
CA SER A 69 8.27 -10.53 -8.23
C SER A 69 8.86 -11.20 -6.99
N VAL A 70 8.66 -10.66 -5.79
CA VAL A 70 9.24 -11.25 -4.57
C VAL A 70 8.63 -12.61 -4.24
N PRO A 71 7.30 -12.80 -4.19
CA PRO A 71 6.69 -14.11 -4.05
C PRO A 71 7.14 -15.12 -5.12
N LEU A 72 7.22 -14.69 -6.38
CA LEU A 72 7.62 -15.53 -7.49
C LEU A 72 9.08 -15.99 -7.36
N LEU A 73 10.01 -15.07 -7.07
CA LEU A 73 11.43 -15.39 -6.84
C LEU A 73 11.62 -16.34 -5.65
N HIS A 74 10.86 -16.17 -4.56
CA HIS A 74 10.90 -17.12 -3.44
C HIS A 74 10.45 -18.52 -3.86
N TYR A 75 9.41 -18.62 -4.68
CA TYR A 75 8.93 -19.91 -5.17
C TYR A 75 9.93 -20.57 -6.12
N GLU A 76 10.37 -19.85 -7.16
CA GLU A 76 11.24 -20.40 -8.21
C GLU A 76 12.65 -20.74 -7.75
N HIS A 77 13.24 -19.93 -6.86
CA HIS A 77 14.65 -20.08 -6.47
C HIS A 77 14.87 -20.67 -5.08
N ALA A 78 13.87 -20.60 -4.20
CA ALA A 78 13.99 -21.14 -2.85
C ALA A 78 12.96 -22.23 -2.52
N ASN A 79 12.05 -22.54 -3.44
CA ASN A 79 10.91 -23.43 -3.22
C ASN A 79 10.09 -23.06 -1.98
N ILE A 80 9.91 -21.75 -1.76
CA ILE A 80 9.15 -21.19 -0.64
C ILE A 80 7.85 -20.61 -1.17
N GLU A 81 6.73 -21.24 -0.83
CA GLU A 81 5.40 -20.71 -1.13
C GLU A 81 5.02 -19.61 -0.14
N THR A 82 4.64 -18.44 -0.65
CA THR A 82 4.18 -17.31 0.17
C THR A 82 2.78 -17.61 0.74
N LYS A 83 2.69 -17.68 2.06
CA LYS A 83 1.42 -17.93 2.77
C LYS A 83 0.69 -16.63 3.09
N ARG A 84 -0.64 -16.72 3.19
CA ARG A 84 -1.45 -15.61 3.71
C ARG A 84 -1.30 -15.48 5.22
N HIS A 85 -1.17 -14.24 5.67
CA HIS A 85 -1.00 -13.90 7.09
C HIS A 85 -2.03 -12.87 7.60
N GLY A 86 -3.12 -12.64 6.85
CA GLY A 86 -4.07 -11.56 7.16
C GLY A 86 -3.38 -10.20 7.13
N MET A 87 -3.47 -9.49 8.23
CA MET A 87 -2.80 -8.18 8.39
C MET A 87 -1.39 -8.29 9.01
N ALA A 88 -0.88 -9.50 9.23
CA ALA A 88 0.48 -9.67 9.73
C ALA A 88 1.50 -9.65 8.58
N HIS A 89 2.67 -9.07 8.82
CA HIS A 89 3.78 -9.13 7.86
C HIS A 89 4.30 -10.57 7.72
N SER A 90 4.64 -10.98 6.49
CA SER A 90 5.08 -12.34 6.19
C SER A 90 6.44 -12.69 6.81
N SER A 91 7.39 -11.76 6.78
CA SER A 91 8.81 -11.99 7.10
C SER A 91 9.39 -11.10 8.20
N ILE A 92 8.61 -10.21 8.81
CA ILE A 92 9.03 -9.34 9.93
C ILE A 92 8.06 -9.54 11.10
N TYR A 93 8.59 -9.71 12.32
CA TYR A 93 7.74 -9.98 13.50
C TYR A 93 8.32 -9.43 14.81
N PRO A 94 7.46 -8.83 15.72
CA PRO A 94 6.02 -8.59 15.55
C PRO A 94 5.72 -7.42 14.62
N TYR A 95 4.84 -7.65 13.65
CA TYR A 95 4.33 -6.62 12.74
C TYR A 95 2.90 -6.99 12.34
N ARG A 96 1.92 -6.58 13.14
CA ARG A 96 0.48 -6.84 12.97
C ARG A 96 -0.37 -5.99 13.92
N PRO A 97 -1.70 -5.96 13.73
CA PRO A 97 -2.62 -5.44 14.74
C PRO A 97 -2.64 -6.33 15.99
N TYR A 98 -2.70 -5.71 17.16
CA TYR A 98 -2.93 -6.35 18.46
C TYR A 98 -4.06 -5.68 19.18
N SER A 99 -4.91 -6.47 19.84
CA SER A 99 -6.08 -5.98 20.57
C SER A 99 -5.71 -5.44 21.94
N CYS A 100 -6.26 -4.27 22.25
CA CYS A 100 -6.23 -3.61 23.56
C CYS A 100 -7.62 -3.65 24.19
N LEU A 101 -7.79 -3.02 25.37
CA LEU A 101 -9.08 -2.92 26.05
C LEU A 101 -10.18 -2.21 25.24
N ASP A 102 -9.78 -1.26 24.40
CA ASP A 102 -10.68 -0.32 23.70
C ASP A 102 -10.47 -0.25 22.18
N GLY A 103 -9.83 -1.25 21.60
CA GLY A 103 -9.60 -1.34 20.14
C GLY A 103 -8.27 -1.95 19.79
N ASP A 104 -7.92 -1.89 18.50
CA ASP A 104 -6.70 -2.49 17.97
C ASP A 104 -5.62 -1.44 17.68
N VAL A 105 -4.37 -1.79 17.91
CA VAL A 105 -3.20 -0.99 17.53
C VAL A 105 -2.29 -1.85 16.66
N LEU A 106 -2.01 -1.39 15.44
CA LEU A 106 -1.02 -1.99 14.56
C LEU A 106 0.36 -1.53 15.00
N ILE A 107 1.28 -2.46 15.25
CA ILE A 107 2.67 -2.16 15.60
C ILE A 107 3.62 -2.76 14.56
N ALA A 108 4.82 -2.18 14.44
CA ALA A 108 5.86 -2.66 13.56
C ALA A 108 7.23 -2.59 14.24
N VAL A 109 7.73 -3.75 14.69
CA VAL A 109 9.09 -3.91 15.23
C VAL A 109 9.98 -4.43 14.11
N GLN A 110 10.79 -3.55 13.51
CA GLN A 110 11.45 -3.82 12.23
C GLN A 110 12.85 -4.44 12.35
N ASN A 111 13.50 -4.30 13.51
CA ASN A 111 14.85 -4.78 13.73
C ASN A 111 15.08 -5.23 15.17
N ASN A 112 16.29 -5.79 15.46
CA ASN A 112 16.58 -6.34 16.76
C ASN A 112 16.80 -5.28 17.85
N ASP A 113 17.22 -4.07 17.50
CA ASP A 113 17.38 -2.99 18.49
C ASP A 113 16.00 -2.49 18.93
N GLN A 114 15.07 -2.31 17.99
CA GLN A 114 13.67 -2.03 18.32
C GLN A 114 13.03 -3.16 19.13
N TRP A 115 13.39 -4.42 18.86
CA TRP A 115 12.92 -5.57 19.64
C TRP A 115 13.33 -5.47 21.11
N LYS A 116 14.60 -5.16 21.39
CA LYS A 116 15.09 -4.96 22.76
C LYS A 116 14.34 -3.86 23.49
N ILE A 117 14.18 -2.69 22.83
CA ILE A 117 13.42 -1.55 23.36
C ILE A 117 11.95 -1.92 23.60
N PHE A 118 11.35 -2.68 22.69
CA PHE A 118 9.98 -3.16 22.82
C PHE A 118 9.79 -4.09 24.03
N CYS A 119 10.72 -5.03 24.24
CA CYS A 119 10.71 -5.91 25.40
C CYS A 119 10.85 -5.15 26.72
N ASP A 120 11.74 -4.17 26.77
CA ASP A 120 12.03 -3.40 27.97
C ASP A 120 10.92 -2.38 28.29
N ILE A 121 10.63 -1.48 27.36
CA ILE A 121 9.73 -0.33 27.61
C ILE A 121 8.26 -0.72 27.44
N VAL A 122 7.91 -1.48 26.41
CA VAL A 122 6.49 -1.71 26.07
C VAL A 122 5.96 -2.94 26.80
N LEU A 123 6.70 -4.05 26.79
CA LEU A 123 6.27 -5.28 27.43
C LEU A 123 6.64 -5.33 28.90
N SER A 124 7.60 -4.54 29.36
CA SER A 124 8.21 -4.63 30.70
C SER A 124 8.75 -6.04 31.01
N LYS A 125 9.29 -6.70 29.98
CA LYS A 125 9.85 -8.06 30.02
C LYS A 125 11.21 -8.11 29.29
N PRO A 126 12.27 -7.44 29.81
CA PRO A 126 13.54 -7.34 29.12
C PRO A 126 14.18 -8.70 28.80
N MET A 127 13.91 -9.72 29.63
CA MET A 127 14.41 -11.08 29.40
C MET A 127 13.94 -11.72 28.09
N LEU A 128 12.86 -11.25 27.49
CA LEU A 128 12.39 -11.75 26.18
C LEU A 128 13.35 -11.38 25.06
N ALA A 129 14.11 -10.30 25.21
CA ALA A 129 15.05 -9.85 24.19
C ALA A 129 16.16 -10.88 23.89
N ASP A 130 16.63 -11.57 24.93
CA ASP A 130 17.70 -12.56 24.83
C ASP A 130 17.18 -14.00 24.80
N ASN A 131 15.87 -14.20 24.83
CA ASN A 131 15.27 -15.53 24.74
C ASN A 131 15.57 -16.14 23.36
N LYS A 132 16.09 -17.36 23.34
CA LYS A 132 16.46 -18.10 22.12
C LYS A 132 15.32 -18.19 21.11
N LEU A 133 14.06 -18.20 21.56
CA LEU A 133 12.86 -18.23 20.70
C LEU A 133 12.56 -16.89 20.03
N TYR A 134 13.14 -15.76 20.50
CA TYR A 134 12.74 -14.41 20.06
C TYR A 134 13.90 -13.45 19.79
N LYS A 135 15.15 -13.86 20.05
CA LYS A 135 16.33 -12.99 20.00
C LYS A 135 16.60 -12.33 18.65
N ASP A 136 16.21 -12.96 17.56
CA ASP A 136 16.34 -12.44 16.19
C ASP A 136 15.04 -12.57 15.43
N ASN A 137 14.94 -11.86 14.29
CA ASN A 137 13.71 -11.81 13.51
C ASN A 137 13.27 -13.19 13.00
N ALA A 138 14.20 -14.03 12.55
CA ALA A 138 13.87 -15.37 12.05
C ALA A 138 13.25 -16.25 13.15
N SER A 139 13.83 -16.20 14.36
CA SER A 139 13.29 -16.87 15.54
C SER A 139 11.91 -16.36 15.93
N ARG A 140 11.66 -15.04 15.87
CA ARG A 140 10.34 -14.45 16.15
C ARG A 140 9.31 -14.88 15.12
N VAL A 141 9.65 -14.88 13.83
CA VAL A 141 8.78 -15.33 12.74
C VAL A 141 8.41 -16.81 12.93
N ALA A 142 9.38 -17.66 13.25
CA ALA A 142 9.14 -19.09 13.48
C ALA A 142 8.24 -19.36 14.69
N ASN A 143 8.35 -18.53 15.73
CA ASN A 143 7.63 -18.70 17.00
C ASN A 143 6.51 -17.65 17.21
N ARG A 144 5.95 -17.09 16.11
CA ARG A 144 4.96 -16.00 16.17
C ARG A 144 3.77 -16.28 17.10
N ILE A 145 3.25 -17.49 17.10
CA ILE A 145 2.08 -17.87 17.92
C ILE A 145 2.40 -17.75 19.42
N LEU A 146 3.57 -18.25 19.84
CA LEU A 146 4.01 -18.16 21.24
C LEU A 146 4.31 -16.72 21.63
N LEU A 147 4.91 -15.96 20.72
CA LEU A 147 5.21 -14.54 20.95
C LEU A 147 3.94 -13.70 21.05
N ASP A 148 2.92 -13.97 20.24
CA ASP A 148 1.62 -13.31 20.34
C ASP A 148 0.99 -13.52 21.71
N GLN A 149 1.07 -14.72 22.28
CA GLN A 149 0.57 -14.98 23.64
C GLN A 149 1.27 -14.11 24.70
N GLU A 150 2.59 -13.89 24.57
CA GLU A 150 3.32 -13.03 25.49
C GLU A 150 2.97 -11.55 25.34
N ILE A 151 2.76 -11.09 24.11
CA ILE A 151 2.33 -9.71 23.81
C ILE A 151 0.89 -9.48 24.26
N ASP A 152 0.00 -10.39 23.95
CA ASP A 152 -1.43 -10.32 24.32
C ASP A 152 -1.65 -10.23 25.85
N LYS A 153 -0.84 -10.94 26.64
CA LYS A 153 -0.90 -10.85 28.10
C LYS A 153 -0.71 -9.41 28.62
N VAL A 154 0.09 -8.61 27.90
CA VAL A 154 0.35 -7.22 28.26
C VAL A 154 -0.68 -6.30 27.66
N PHE A 155 -0.95 -6.44 26.37
CA PHE A 155 -1.77 -5.48 25.63
C PHE A 155 -3.25 -5.53 25.99
N LYS A 156 -3.79 -6.71 26.35
CA LYS A 156 -5.17 -6.85 26.83
C LYS A 156 -5.43 -6.12 28.17
N GLY A 157 -4.37 -5.74 28.89
CA GLY A 157 -4.47 -4.91 30.11
C GLY A 157 -4.30 -3.41 29.85
N LEU A 158 -4.03 -2.97 28.62
CA LEU A 158 -3.77 -1.57 28.27
C LEU A 158 -4.89 -0.99 27.41
N THR A 159 -5.18 0.31 27.58
CA THR A 159 -5.95 1.05 26.60
C THR A 159 -5.08 1.35 25.37
N SER A 160 -5.70 1.52 24.20
CA SER A 160 -5.01 1.89 22.97
C SER A 160 -4.22 3.20 23.13
N LYS A 161 -4.73 4.15 23.92
CA LYS A 161 -4.05 5.39 24.25
C LYS A 161 -2.76 5.13 25.06
N ALA A 162 -2.84 4.33 26.12
CA ALA A 162 -1.68 4.00 26.95
C ALA A 162 -0.61 3.27 26.16
N LEU A 163 -1.00 2.30 25.33
CA LEU A 163 -0.07 1.60 24.44
C LEU A 163 0.61 2.54 23.43
N LYS A 164 -0.15 3.43 22.78
CA LYS A 164 0.40 4.41 21.82
C LYS A 164 1.44 5.35 22.49
N GLU A 165 1.22 5.75 23.74
CA GLU A 165 2.21 6.56 24.49
C GLU A 165 3.50 5.78 24.77
N LEU A 166 3.42 4.50 25.13
CA LEU A 166 4.59 3.64 25.31
C LEU A 166 5.36 3.43 23.98
N LEU A 167 4.64 3.18 22.89
CA LEU A 167 5.22 3.01 21.55
C LEU A 167 5.90 4.30 21.06
N LYS A 168 5.27 5.46 21.29
CA LYS A 168 5.85 6.77 20.99
C LYS A 168 7.14 7.02 21.76
N LYS A 169 7.13 6.73 23.07
CA LYS A 169 8.31 6.86 23.94
C LYS A 169 9.45 5.96 23.51
N SER A 170 9.15 4.78 22.99
CA SER A 170 10.13 3.79 22.54
C SER A 170 10.56 3.96 21.06
N GLY A 171 10.00 4.93 20.34
CA GLY A 171 10.31 5.16 18.92
C GLY A 171 9.87 4.02 17.99
N ILE A 172 8.92 3.19 18.44
CA ILE A 172 8.39 2.07 17.65
C ILE A 172 7.22 2.56 16.81
N ALA A 173 7.25 2.23 15.52
CA ALA A 173 6.19 2.59 14.60
C ALA A 173 4.87 1.90 14.95
N PHE A 174 3.80 2.66 14.96
CA PHE A 174 2.45 2.17 15.20
C PHE A 174 1.43 2.90 14.35
N GLY A 175 0.27 2.28 14.15
CA GLY A 175 -0.84 2.84 13.41
C GLY A 175 -2.18 2.38 13.96
N GLN A 176 -3.23 2.98 13.43
CA GLN A 176 -4.61 2.57 13.68
C GLN A 176 -5.23 2.11 12.36
N ILE A 177 -6.08 1.10 12.42
CA ILE A 177 -6.86 0.68 11.26
C ILE A 177 -8.04 1.64 11.14
N ASN A 178 -7.86 2.67 10.32
CA ASN A 178 -8.89 3.66 10.10
C ASN A 178 -9.96 3.15 9.15
N THR A 179 -11.21 3.47 9.45
CA THR A 179 -12.33 3.37 8.52
C THR A 179 -12.25 4.50 7.47
N VAL A 180 -13.04 4.39 6.39
CA VAL A 180 -13.18 5.48 5.40
C VAL A 180 -13.72 6.76 6.05
N LYS A 181 -14.58 6.64 7.07
CA LYS A 181 -15.07 7.77 7.85
C LYS A 181 -13.93 8.49 8.56
N GLU A 182 -13.06 7.76 9.23
CA GLU A 182 -11.89 8.33 9.93
C GLU A 182 -10.87 8.90 8.96
N LEU A 183 -10.63 8.23 7.81
CA LEU A 183 -9.82 8.80 6.75
C LEU A 183 -10.37 10.15 6.28
N SER A 184 -11.69 10.32 6.18
CA SER A 184 -12.31 11.56 5.68
C SER A 184 -11.98 12.80 6.53
N THR A 185 -11.60 12.60 7.80
CA THR A 185 -11.23 13.65 8.76
C THR A 185 -9.75 13.58 9.19
N HIS A 186 -8.97 12.71 8.56
CA HIS A 186 -7.57 12.51 8.94
C HIS A 186 -6.72 13.75 8.65
N LEU A 187 -5.89 14.16 9.61
CA LEU A 187 -5.08 15.38 9.54
C LEU A 187 -4.12 15.42 8.34
N ALA A 188 -3.61 14.28 7.92
CA ALA A 188 -2.71 14.18 6.76
C ALA A 188 -3.45 14.15 5.42
N LEU A 189 -4.79 14.04 5.40
CA LEU A 189 -5.55 13.97 4.15
C LEU A 189 -5.61 15.34 3.48
N LYS A 190 -4.85 15.49 2.40
CA LYS A 190 -4.98 16.65 1.50
C LYS A 190 -6.19 16.48 0.61
N LYS A 191 -6.97 17.55 0.45
CA LYS A 191 -8.20 17.57 -0.34
C LYS A 191 -8.12 18.60 -1.45
N GLN A 192 -8.80 18.33 -2.56
CA GLN A 192 -8.99 19.27 -3.67
C GLN A 192 -10.48 19.37 -4.01
N VAL A 193 -10.85 20.50 -4.62
CA VAL A 193 -12.20 20.71 -5.14
C VAL A 193 -12.17 20.52 -6.66
N ILE A 194 -13.05 19.67 -7.16
CA ILE A 194 -13.30 19.50 -8.60
C ILE A 194 -14.74 19.89 -8.93
N GLU A 195 -14.98 20.30 -10.17
CA GLU A 195 -16.32 20.63 -10.65
C GLU A 195 -16.78 19.58 -11.66
N ILE A 196 -17.96 18.98 -11.38
CA ILE A 196 -18.65 18.04 -12.27
C ILE A 196 -20.05 18.58 -12.51
N ASN A 197 -20.42 18.84 -13.77
CA ASN A 197 -21.74 19.32 -14.12
C ASN A 197 -22.17 20.55 -13.28
N LYS A 198 -21.28 21.53 -13.12
CA LYS A 198 -21.49 22.75 -12.30
C LYS A 198 -21.62 22.48 -10.78
N LYS A 199 -21.44 21.24 -10.31
CA LYS A 199 -21.42 20.92 -8.88
C LYS A 199 -19.97 20.78 -8.40
N LYS A 200 -19.64 21.46 -7.32
CA LYS A 200 -18.34 21.32 -6.66
C LYS A 200 -18.36 20.12 -5.72
N ILE A 201 -17.41 19.22 -5.87
CA ILE A 201 -17.21 18.08 -4.98
C ILE A 201 -15.76 18.07 -4.46
N THR A 202 -15.62 17.63 -3.22
CA THR A 202 -14.31 17.51 -2.58
C THR A 202 -13.82 16.09 -2.73
N THR A 203 -12.58 15.93 -3.21
CA THR A 203 -11.91 14.64 -3.38
C THR A 203 -10.54 14.66 -2.70
N PRO A 204 -9.93 13.51 -2.42
CA PRO A 204 -8.50 13.46 -2.10
C PRO A 204 -7.69 14.17 -3.20
N ALA A 205 -6.69 14.94 -2.78
CA ALA A 205 -5.79 15.60 -3.74
C ALA A 205 -4.82 14.57 -4.32
N SER A 206 -4.51 14.72 -5.62
CA SER A 206 -3.42 13.95 -6.22
C SER A 206 -2.08 14.36 -5.59
N PRO A 207 -1.18 13.43 -5.27
CA PRO A 207 0.14 13.75 -4.73
C PRO A 207 1.01 14.56 -5.71
N LEU A 208 0.67 14.55 -7.01
CA LEU A 208 1.39 15.25 -8.08
C LEU A 208 0.89 16.68 -8.32
N VAL A 209 -0.22 17.08 -7.69
CA VAL A 209 -0.79 18.43 -7.90
C VAL A 209 -0.11 19.44 -6.97
N LYS A 210 0.46 20.51 -7.53
CA LYS A 210 0.93 21.67 -6.78
C LYS A 210 -0.26 22.42 -6.14
N GLU A 211 -0.05 22.99 -4.96
CA GLU A 211 -1.10 23.61 -4.12
C GLU A 211 -1.88 24.77 -4.79
N ASN A 212 -1.37 25.33 -5.88
CA ASN A 212 -1.96 26.48 -6.57
C ASN A 212 -2.79 26.12 -7.83
N GLY A 213 -3.18 24.87 -7.99
CA GLY A 213 -4.09 24.45 -9.06
C GLY A 213 -5.52 24.90 -8.75
N GLY A 214 -6.10 25.79 -9.56
CA GLY A 214 -7.51 26.18 -9.46
C GLY A 214 -8.48 25.00 -9.55
N VAL A 215 -9.77 25.25 -9.34
CA VAL A 215 -10.83 24.23 -9.47
C VAL A 215 -10.76 23.58 -10.85
N LYS A 216 -10.45 22.28 -10.87
CA LYS A 216 -10.42 21.50 -12.12
C LYS A 216 -11.82 21.07 -12.50
N ARG A 217 -12.26 21.45 -13.69
CA ARG A 217 -13.54 20.99 -14.25
C ARG A 217 -13.32 19.68 -15.01
N LEU A 218 -14.19 18.70 -14.80
CA LEU A 218 -14.21 17.51 -15.64
C LEU A 218 -14.93 17.80 -16.95
N PRO A 219 -14.36 17.38 -18.11
CA PRO A 219 -15.00 17.56 -19.40
C PRO A 219 -16.25 16.67 -19.52
N LYS A 220 -17.20 17.07 -20.38
CA LYS A 220 -18.28 16.20 -20.79
C LYS A 220 -17.80 15.15 -21.79
N ILE A 221 -18.55 14.06 -21.93
CA ILE A 221 -18.25 13.03 -22.94
C ILE A 221 -18.24 13.69 -24.32
N GLY A 222 -17.16 13.49 -25.09
CA GLY A 222 -16.99 14.04 -26.43
C GLY A 222 -16.69 15.54 -26.50
N GLU A 223 -16.54 16.24 -25.38
CA GLU A 223 -16.36 17.71 -25.37
C GLU A 223 -15.14 18.18 -26.18
N HIS A 224 -14.11 17.36 -26.29
CA HIS A 224 -12.88 17.72 -26.99
C HIS A 224 -12.79 17.15 -28.41
N ASN A 225 -13.76 16.34 -28.87
CA ASN A 225 -13.67 15.62 -30.15
C ASN A 225 -13.44 16.57 -31.34
N SER A 226 -14.22 17.64 -31.46
CA SER A 226 -14.05 18.60 -32.59
C SER A 226 -12.67 19.23 -32.56
N LYS A 227 -12.21 19.69 -31.40
CA LYS A 227 -10.91 20.32 -31.25
C LYS A 227 -9.77 19.36 -31.67
N ILE A 228 -9.82 18.09 -31.22
CA ILE A 228 -8.83 17.07 -31.55
C ILE A 228 -8.87 16.77 -33.06
N ASN A 229 -10.07 16.57 -33.62
CA ASN A 229 -10.20 16.33 -35.06
C ASN A 229 -9.65 17.50 -35.89
N ASP A 230 -9.95 18.74 -35.50
CA ASP A 230 -9.47 19.93 -36.22
C ASP A 230 -7.94 20.06 -36.14
N GLU A 231 -7.33 19.70 -34.97
CA GLU A 231 -5.90 19.76 -34.75
C GLU A 231 -5.16 18.73 -35.62
N PHE A 232 -5.63 17.51 -35.67
CA PHE A 232 -4.96 16.40 -36.39
C PHE A 232 -5.38 16.24 -37.85
N SER A 233 -6.53 16.83 -38.28
CA SER A 233 -6.93 16.85 -39.71
C SER A 233 -6.06 17.79 -40.56
N ARG A 234 -5.43 18.78 -39.93
CA ARG A 234 -4.58 19.77 -40.62
C ARG A 234 -3.17 19.29 -40.91
N GLU A 235 -2.77 18.17 -40.32
CA GLU A 235 -1.41 17.60 -40.48
C GLU A 235 -1.30 16.56 -41.60
N ASN A 236 -2.32 16.38 -42.44
CA ASN A 236 -2.22 15.64 -43.69
C ASN A 236 -2.37 16.58 -44.93
N PRO A 237 -1.39 17.40 -45.25
CA PRO A 237 -1.27 17.85 -46.61
C PRO A 237 -0.78 16.63 -47.43
N SER A 238 -1.65 16.11 -48.29
CA SER A 238 -1.37 15.11 -49.28
C SER A 238 -0.02 15.40 -49.97
N GLY A 239 0.92 14.48 -49.87
CA GLY A 239 2.16 14.46 -50.53
C GLY A 239 2.70 13.05 -50.52
#